data_2358532cb76931594ff700ae08411086
#
_entry.id   2358532cb76931594ff700ae08411086
#
_cell.length_a   1.000
_cell.length_b   1.000
_cell.length_c   1.000
_cell.angle_alpha   90.00
_cell.angle_beta   90.00
_cell.angle_gamma   90.00
#
_symmetry.space_group_name_H-M   'P 1'
#
loop_
_entity.id
_entity.type
_entity.pdbx_description
1 polymer ?
#
loop_
_entity_poly.entity_id
_entity_poly.type
_entity_poly.pdbx_seq_one_letter_code
_entity_poly.pdbx_strand_id
1 'polypeptide(L)'
;MEILSTIITSLALTTNPVPIVVDVQSATACIQDDCYPVLVGKNTPKGTYGLKLATTTEPHYKGSVLVFKEDTKGTYAIHRVWNGKPSERRNERLKGTVSDRLITNGCINVSDDTYAIFKSHRKVIIK
;
A
#
# COMPACT_ATOMS: atom_id res chain seq x y z
N MET A 1 10.37 -20.22 -30.25
CA MET A 1 11.32 -19.85 -29.18
C MET A 1 11.21 -18.37 -28.84
N GLU A 2 11.39 -17.49 -29.81
CA GLU A 2 11.28 -16.05 -29.60
C GLU A 2 9.88 -15.61 -29.15
N ILE A 3 8.84 -16.26 -29.68
CA ILE A 3 7.45 -15.97 -29.32
C ILE A 3 7.22 -16.19 -27.80
N LEU A 4 7.79 -17.28 -27.25
CA LEU A 4 7.64 -17.57 -25.83
C LEU A 4 8.31 -16.52 -24.95
N SER A 5 9.49 -16.03 -25.34
CA SER A 5 10.17 -14.97 -24.60
C SER A 5 9.35 -13.69 -24.59
N THR A 6 8.75 -13.33 -25.74
CA THR A 6 7.90 -12.15 -25.86
C THR A 6 6.67 -12.26 -24.96
N ILE A 7 6.02 -13.42 -24.93
CA ILE A 7 4.85 -13.66 -24.08
C ILE A 7 5.21 -13.52 -22.60
N ILE A 8 6.33 -14.10 -22.17
CA ILE A 8 6.79 -14.00 -20.78
C ILE A 8 7.02 -12.54 -20.39
N THR A 9 7.66 -11.75 -21.28
CA THR A 9 7.89 -10.33 -21.04
C THR A 9 6.58 -9.57 -20.88
N SER A 10 5.58 -9.84 -21.72
CA SER A 10 4.26 -9.21 -21.62
C SER A 10 3.57 -9.53 -20.28
N LEU A 11 3.64 -10.80 -19.83
CA LEU A 11 3.05 -11.20 -18.55
C LEU A 11 3.72 -10.52 -17.37
N ALA A 12 5.04 -10.31 -17.43
CA ALA A 12 5.76 -9.60 -16.37
C ALA A 12 5.31 -8.16 -16.20
N LEU A 13 4.74 -7.54 -17.26
CA LEU A 13 4.23 -6.17 -17.22
C LEU A 13 2.72 -6.10 -16.92
N THR A 14 2.06 -7.25 -16.74
CA THR A 14 0.61 -7.30 -16.48
C THR A 14 0.32 -6.75 -15.08
N THR A 15 -0.67 -5.86 -15.00
CA THR A 15 -1.16 -5.32 -13.74
C THR A 15 -2.53 -5.92 -13.41
N ASN A 16 -2.87 -5.94 -12.11
CA ASN A 16 -4.14 -6.48 -11.64
C ASN A 16 -5.18 -5.36 -11.56
N PRO A 17 -6.33 -5.47 -12.29
CA PRO A 17 -7.36 -4.43 -12.26
C PRO A 17 -8.27 -4.48 -11.02
N VAL A 18 -8.23 -5.55 -10.23
CA VAL A 18 -9.07 -5.66 -9.03
C VAL A 18 -8.64 -4.60 -8.02
N PRO A 19 -9.57 -3.77 -7.51
CA PRO A 19 -9.20 -2.71 -6.59
C PRO A 19 -8.84 -3.25 -5.21
N ILE A 20 -7.91 -2.54 -4.55
CA ILE A 20 -7.69 -2.67 -3.12
C ILE A 20 -8.73 -1.78 -2.44
N VAL A 21 -9.47 -2.31 -1.48
CA VAL A 21 -10.48 -1.55 -0.74
C VAL A 21 -9.98 -1.34 0.68
N VAL A 22 -9.74 -0.09 1.04
CA VAL A 22 -9.26 0.29 2.37
C VAL A 22 -10.41 0.86 3.17
N ASP A 23 -10.63 0.33 4.38
CA ASP A 23 -11.57 0.87 5.35
C ASP A 23 -10.76 1.51 6.47
N VAL A 24 -10.80 2.85 6.53
CA VAL A 24 -10.04 3.61 7.52
C VAL A 24 -10.53 3.32 8.94
N GLN A 25 -11.83 3.20 9.12
CA GLN A 25 -12.42 3.01 10.45
C GLN A 25 -11.99 1.68 11.07
N SER A 26 -11.90 0.62 10.28
CA SER A 26 -11.44 -0.69 10.77
C SER A 26 -9.94 -0.92 10.58
N ALA A 27 -9.24 0.01 9.92
CA ALA A 27 -7.82 -0.09 9.61
C ALA A 27 -7.49 -1.42 8.90
N THR A 28 -8.24 -1.72 7.86
CA THR A 28 -8.06 -2.92 7.04
C THR A 28 -8.02 -2.57 5.56
N ALA A 29 -7.37 -3.41 4.78
CA ALA A 29 -7.38 -3.33 3.32
C ALA A 29 -7.68 -4.71 2.78
N CYS A 30 -8.65 -4.79 1.85
CA CYS A 30 -9.11 -6.05 1.31
C CYS A 30 -8.98 -6.07 -0.21
N ILE A 31 -8.64 -7.25 -0.72
CA ILE A 31 -8.78 -7.58 -2.13
C ILE A 31 -9.86 -8.67 -2.16
N GLN A 32 -11.05 -8.30 -2.62
CA GLN A 32 -12.24 -9.17 -2.53
C GLN A 32 -12.41 -9.65 -1.08
N ASP A 33 -12.44 -10.94 -0.80
CA ASP A 33 -12.66 -11.48 0.55
C ASP A 33 -11.39 -11.58 1.41
N ASP A 34 -10.22 -11.33 0.82
CA ASP A 34 -8.95 -11.41 1.54
C ASP A 34 -8.60 -10.05 2.15
N CYS A 35 -8.64 -9.98 3.47
CA CYS A 35 -8.42 -8.73 4.21
C CYS A 35 -7.15 -8.78 5.05
N TYR A 36 -6.48 -7.64 5.14
CA TYR A 36 -5.20 -7.49 5.81
C TYR A 36 -5.23 -6.28 6.75
N PRO A 37 -4.60 -6.35 7.92
CA PRO A 37 -4.46 -5.17 8.76
C PRO A 37 -3.52 -4.16 8.11
N VAL A 38 -3.81 -2.88 8.28
CA VAL A 38 -2.96 -1.81 7.77
C VAL A 38 -2.79 -0.72 8.82
N LEU A 39 -1.70 0.03 8.74
CA LEU A 39 -1.56 1.29 9.46
C LEU A 39 -2.12 2.39 8.56
N VAL A 40 -3.02 3.19 9.10
CA VAL A 40 -3.64 4.33 8.41
C VAL A 40 -3.69 5.53 9.34
N GLY A 41 -4.14 6.66 8.84
CA GLY A 41 -4.39 7.85 9.65
C GLY A 41 -5.85 8.26 9.59
N LYS A 42 -6.30 9.02 10.58
CA LYS A 42 -7.64 9.62 10.58
C LYS A 42 -7.82 10.52 9.36
N ASN A 43 -6.72 11.10 8.86
CA ASN A 43 -6.71 12.02 7.72
C ASN A 43 -6.34 11.33 6.41
N THR A 44 -6.28 9.99 6.36
CA THR A 44 -6.07 9.30 5.09
C THR A 44 -7.18 9.71 4.11
N PRO A 45 -6.83 10.25 2.94
CA PRO A 45 -7.83 10.82 2.04
C PRO A 45 -8.75 9.74 1.47
N LYS A 46 -10.04 9.89 1.71
CA LYS A 46 -11.05 8.97 1.18
C LYS A 46 -11.32 9.26 -0.29
N GLY A 47 -11.67 8.24 -1.04
CA GLY A 47 -11.95 8.36 -2.46
C GLY A 47 -11.47 7.16 -3.25
N THR A 48 -11.59 7.25 -4.57
CA THR A 48 -11.11 6.25 -5.51
C THR A 48 -9.92 6.82 -6.26
N TYR A 49 -8.80 6.11 -6.24
CA TYR A 49 -7.55 6.59 -6.81
C TYR A 49 -6.88 5.53 -7.67
N GLY A 50 -6.18 5.98 -8.71
CA GLY A 50 -5.20 5.14 -9.40
C GLY A 50 -3.98 4.93 -8.52
N LEU A 51 -3.31 3.80 -8.67
CA LEU A 51 -2.07 3.48 -7.98
C LEU A 51 -0.92 3.51 -8.98
N LYS A 52 0.11 4.31 -8.67
CA LYS A 52 1.32 4.39 -9.46
C LYS A 52 2.47 3.76 -8.69
N LEU A 53 3.07 2.73 -9.26
CA LEU A 53 4.27 2.12 -8.69
C LEU A 53 5.45 3.06 -8.93
N ALA A 54 6.05 3.56 -7.86
CA ALA A 54 7.16 4.48 -7.91
C ALA A 54 8.36 3.89 -7.17
N THR A 55 9.54 3.99 -7.78
CA THR A 55 10.79 3.60 -7.14
C THR A 55 11.24 4.69 -6.16
N THR A 56 11.93 4.28 -5.12
CA THR A 56 12.47 5.21 -4.13
C THR A 56 13.82 4.74 -3.62
N THR A 57 14.69 5.70 -3.29
CA THR A 57 15.99 5.42 -2.68
C THR A 57 15.96 5.52 -1.16
N GLU A 58 14.83 5.94 -0.57
CA GLU A 58 14.70 5.99 0.88
C GLU A 58 14.68 4.55 1.43
N PRO A 59 15.66 4.16 2.28
CA PRO A 59 15.88 2.76 2.61
C PRO A 59 14.70 2.09 3.37
N HIS A 60 13.93 2.87 4.13
CA HIS A 60 12.83 2.32 4.92
C HIS A 60 11.63 1.91 4.08
N TYR A 61 11.54 2.35 2.82
CA TYR A 61 10.48 1.92 1.90
C TYR A 61 10.88 0.67 1.11
N LYS A 62 12.13 0.25 1.16
CA LYS A 62 12.63 -0.99 0.53
C LYS A 62 12.41 -1.05 -0.98
N GLY A 63 12.62 0.06 -1.67
CA GLY A 63 12.73 0.11 -3.12
C GLY A 63 11.54 0.67 -3.88
N SER A 64 10.31 0.56 -3.38
CA SER A 64 9.15 1.10 -4.09
C SER A 64 7.98 1.41 -3.18
N VAL A 65 7.07 2.24 -3.68
CA VAL A 65 5.81 2.59 -3.04
C VAL A 65 4.72 2.64 -4.11
N LEU A 66 3.45 2.55 -3.68
CA LEU A 66 2.29 2.73 -4.55
C LEU A 66 1.66 4.08 -4.24
N VAL A 67 1.94 5.06 -5.08
CA VAL A 67 1.42 6.43 -4.88
C VAL A 67 -0.03 6.49 -5.33
N PHE A 68 -0.91 7.05 -4.48
CA PHE A 68 -2.32 7.22 -4.83
C PHE A 68 -2.77 8.68 -4.87
N LYS A 69 -2.05 9.60 -4.25
CA LYS A 69 -2.41 11.01 -4.28
C LYS A 69 -1.20 11.89 -4.04
N GLU A 70 -1.13 13.00 -4.75
CA GLU A 70 -0.14 14.06 -4.52
C GLU A 70 -0.88 15.39 -4.47
N ASP A 71 -0.60 16.21 -3.46
CA ASP A 71 -1.14 17.54 -3.33
C ASP A 71 -0.12 18.45 -2.63
N THR A 72 -0.53 19.68 -2.30
CA THR A 72 0.34 20.66 -1.64
C THR A 72 0.79 20.21 -0.24
N LYS A 73 0.08 19.28 0.38
CA LYS A 73 0.43 18.75 1.70
C LYS A 73 1.44 17.60 1.65
N GLY A 74 1.60 16.97 0.48
CA GLY A 74 2.56 15.89 0.31
C GLY A 74 2.09 14.79 -0.63
N THR A 75 2.82 13.69 -0.56
CA THR A 75 2.56 12.47 -1.34
C THR A 75 1.98 11.40 -0.43
N TYR A 76 0.88 10.79 -0.87
CA TYR A 76 0.20 9.71 -0.15
C TYR A 76 0.40 8.41 -0.90
N ALA A 77 0.83 7.38 -0.18
CA ALA A 77 1.17 6.11 -0.79
C ALA A 77 0.82 4.92 0.10
N ILE A 78 0.65 3.76 -0.53
CA ILE A 78 0.69 2.47 0.16
C ILE A 78 2.13 2.00 0.10
N HIS A 79 2.71 1.65 1.23
CA HIS A 79 4.08 1.20 1.31
C HIS A 79 4.28 0.21 2.46
N ARG A 80 5.42 -0.46 2.48
CA ARG A 80 5.81 -1.33 3.59
C ARG A 80 5.90 -0.51 4.87
N VAL A 81 5.78 -1.18 6.02
CA VAL A 81 5.88 -0.50 7.32
C VAL A 81 7.18 0.32 7.38
N TRP A 82 7.02 1.62 7.64
CA TRP A 82 8.15 2.53 7.75
C TRP A 82 8.71 2.50 9.17
N ASN A 83 10.00 2.19 9.28
CA ASN A 83 10.68 2.02 10.57
C ASN A 83 11.74 3.09 10.84
N GLY A 84 11.64 4.24 10.19
CA GLY A 84 12.60 5.34 10.37
C GLY A 84 12.57 5.97 11.76
N LYS A 85 11.52 5.70 12.55
CA LYS A 85 11.40 6.14 13.94
C LYS A 85 10.99 4.95 14.81
N PRO A 86 11.97 4.18 15.32
CA PRO A 86 11.69 2.93 16.05
C PRO A 86 10.78 3.08 17.26
N SER A 87 10.77 4.27 17.90
CA SER A 87 9.91 4.54 19.05
C SER A 87 8.41 4.46 18.72
N GLU A 88 8.03 4.58 17.44
CA GLU A 88 6.64 4.44 17.01
C GLU A 88 6.18 2.98 17.01
N ARG A 89 7.09 2.02 17.01
CA ARG A 89 6.78 0.59 17.11
C ARG A 89 5.75 0.13 16.08
N ARG A 90 5.92 0.54 14.82
CA ARG A 90 4.91 0.32 13.78
C ARG A 90 4.67 -1.16 13.47
N ASN A 91 5.70 -2.01 13.51
CA ASN A 91 5.52 -3.45 13.28
C ASN A 91 4.63 -4.09 14.36
N GLU A 92 4.81 -3.72 15.62
CA GLU A 92 3.98 -4.21 16.71
C GLU A 92 2.56 -3.67 16.60
N ARG A 93 2.41 -2.40 16.25
CA ARG A 93 1.10 -1.77 16.07
C ARG A 93 0.29 -2.44 14.97
N LEU A 94 0.95 -2.86 13.90
CA LEU A 94 0.26 -3.55 12.80
C LEU A 94 -0.45 -4.82 13.27
N LYS A 95 0.08 -5.49 14.28
CA LYS A 95 -0.49 -6.69 14.89
C LYS A 95 -1.46 -6.38 16.02
N GLY A 96 -1.64 -5.12 16.36
CA GLY A 96 -2.44 -4.68 17.50
C GLY A 96 -3.90 -4.45 17.17
N THR A 97 -4.54 -3.65 18.03
CA THR A 97 -5.95 -3.27 17.87
C THR A 97 -6.12 -2.23 16.75
N VAL A 98 -7.37 -1.94 16.41
CA VAL A 98 -7.67 -0.88 15.42
C VAL A 98 -7.07 0.45 15.87
N SER A 99 -7.21 0.82 17.16
CA SER A 99 -6.66 2.09 17.63
C SER A 99 -5.14 2.13 17.55
N ASP A 100 -4.46 1.00 17.73
CA ASP A 100 -3.00 0.92 17.54
C ASP A 100 -2.59 1.21 16.10
N ARG A 101 -3.48 0.94 15.14
CA ARG A 101 -3.19 1.07 13.71
C ARG A 101 -3.55 2.44 13.12
N LEU A 102 -4.19 3.33 13.89
CA LEU A 102 -4.59 4.67 13.42
C LEU A 102 -3.51 5.70 13.78
N ILE A 103 -2.34 5.61 13.17
CA ILE A 103 -1.16 6.40 13.59
C ILE A 103 -0.46 7.18 12.49
N THR A 104 -0.83 7.02 11.23
CA THR A 104 -0.10 7.69 10.14
C THR A 104 -0.67 9.08 9.86
N ASN A 105 0.08 9.88 9.10
CA ASN A 105 -0.36 11.19 8.63
C ASN A 105 -1.14 11.11 7.30
N GLY A 106 -1.50 9.90 6.88
CA GLY A 106 -2.28 9.69 5.66
C GLY A 106 -1.82 8.54 4.78
N CYS A 107 -0.55 8.17 4.83
CA CYS A 107 -0.06 7.00 4.12
C CYS A 107 -0.62 5.70 4.72
N ILE A 108 -0.62 4.66 3.92
CA ILE A 108 -1.11 3.34 4.32
C ILE A 108 0.08 2.40 4.39
N ASN A 109 0.39 1.88 5.58
CA ASN A 109 1.49 0.94 5.77
C ASN A 109 0.95 -0.49 5.84
N VAL A 110 1.62 -1.39 5.15
CA VAL A 110 1.27 -2.81 5.11
C VAL A 110 2.51 -3.66 5.41
N SER A 111 2.30 -4.93 5.78
CA SER A 111 3.42 -5.85 5.95
C SER A 111 4.14 -6.09 4.62
N ASP A 112 5.38 -6.59 4.69
CA ASP A 112 6.14 -6.93 3.48
C ASP A 112 5.37 -7.93 2.61
N ASP A 113 4.74 -8.95 3.22
CA ASP A 113 3.97 -9.95 2.50
C ASP A 113 2.73 -9.35 1.83
N THR A 114 2.02 -8.47 2.52
CA THR A 114 0.87 -7.78 1.96
C THR A 114 1.28 -6.86 0.81
N TYR A 115 2.40 -6.16 0.96
CA TYR A 115 2.90 -5.29 -0.11
C TYR A 115 3.22 -6.10 -1.38
N ALA A 116 3.81 -7.28 -1.23
CA ALA A 116 4.10 -8.15 -2.36
C ALA A 116 2.82 -8.52 -3.15
N ILE A 117 1.69 -8.68 -2.44
CA ILE A 117 0.39 -8.92 -3.06
C ILE A 117 -0.14 -7.65 -3.71
N PHE A 118 -0.06 -6.51 -3.02
CA PHE A 118 -0.67 -5.25 -3.46
C PHE A 118 0.04 -4.59 -4.63
N LYS A 119 1.33 -4.83 -4.80
CA LYS A 119 2.16 -4.04 -5.69
C LYS A 119 1.80 -4.17 -7.17
N SER A 120 1.10 -5.21 -7.58
CA SER A 120 0.61 -5.36 -8.96
C SER A 120 -0.72 -4.65 -9.19
N HIS A 121 -1.43 -4.24 -8.14
CA HIS A 121 -2.72 -3.57 -8.25
C HIS A 121 -2.56 -2.11 -8.63
N ARG A 122 -3.53 -1.57 -9.37
CA ARG A 122 -3.44 -0.20 -9.90
C ARG A 122 -4.63 0.68 -9.52
N LYS A 123 -5.46 0.21 -8.59
CA LYS A 123 -6.61 0.97 -8.11
C LYS A 123 -6.82 0.75 -6.63
N VAL A 124 -7.13 1.81 -5.91
CA VAL A 124 -7.50 1.75 -4.49
C VAL A 124 -8.78 2.55 -4.26
N ILE A 125 -9.67 1.98 -3.46
CA ILE A 125 -10.87 2.65 -2.97
C ILE A 125 -10.68 2.79 -1.47
N ILE A 126 -10.68 4.03 -0.98
CA ILE A 126 -10.51 4.35 0.45
C ILE A 126 -11.83 4.90 0.97
N LYS A 127 -12.39 4.22 1.94
CA LYS A 127 -13.68 4.60 2.54
C LYS A 127 -13.60 4.72 4.06
#